data_1e087cb98bb2f87ad1f1896f41811e88
#
_entry.id   1e087cb98bb2f87ad1f1896f41811e88
#
_cell.length_a   1.000
_cell.length_b   1.000
_cell.length_c   1.000
_cell.angle_alpha   90.00
_cell.angle_beta   90.00
_cell.angle_gamma   90.00
#
_symmetry.space_group_name_H-M   'P 1'
#
loop_
_entity.id
_entity.type
_entity.pdbx_description
1 polymer ?
#
loop_
_entity_poly.entity_id
_entity_poly.type
_entity_poly.pdbx_seq_one_letter_code
_entity_poly.pdbx_strand_id
1 'polypeptide(L)'
;IDAEGGYVLPGMIDDQVHFREPGFEHKATIESESRAAVAGGITSYLEMPNTNPQTVTAEALADKHARAAARSMANYGFYLGATNDNLEAIKAVDRRQACGIKIFMGSSTGNMLVDDEQTLDGIFAASPLVIATHCEHTPTIVANEAAASAQHGDHIPFTEHPRIRSADACYRSSSLAVELARRHDAKLHVLHITTAQELALFEAGDLADKRITAEACVHHLFFNDTAYPAKGTDIKCNPAIKSTADQHAIWAAVNDGRIDVIATDHAPHTVEEKGRPYAQAPAGLPLVQHALLTLFEHVAAGRFTVETVVEKTAHAPARLFGIAERGFIREGYWADLVLVDPTTPENDARILSKCGWSPFSDIVFGSRVRMTWVNGELRYQNGAFLEGSGGRALDFSRP
;
A
#
# COMPACT_ATOMS: atom_id res chain seq x y z
N ILE A 1 18.58 -25.27 -6.67
CA ILE A 1 17.99 -24.42 -7.74
C ILE A 1 19.07 -23.48 -8.18
N ASP A 2 19.33 -23.42 -9.48
CA ASP A 2 20.25 -22.44 -10.07
C ASP A 2 19.48 -21.14 -10.36
N ALA A 3 19.99 -20.02 -9.84
CA ALA A 3 19.39 -18.71 -10.09
C ALA A 3 19.70 -18.17 -11.50
N GLU A 4 20.68 -18.77 -12.22
CA GLU A 4 21.07 -18.41 -13.60
C GLU A 4 21.33 -16.90 -13.77
N GLY A 5 21.97 -16.29 -12.77
CA GLY A 5 22.26 -14.85 -12.75
C GLY A 5 21.11 -13.96 -12.27
N GLY A 6 19.97 -14.54 -11.87
CA GLY A 6 18.87 -13.82 -11.25
C GLY A 6 19.14 -13.42 -9.80
N TYR A 7 18.39 -12.47 -9.29
CA TYR A 7 18.42 -12.03 -7.90
C TYR A 7 17.54 -12.92 -7.02
N VAL A 8 18.11 -13.53 -5.99
CA VAL A 8 17.35 -14.15 -4.90
C VAL A 8 17.21 -13.12 -3.78
N LEU A 9 15.99 -12.68 -3.56
CA LEU A 9 15.68 -11.61 -2.61
C LEU A 9 14.73 -12.11 -1.53
N PRO A 10 14.70 -11.48 -0.34
CA PRO A 10 13.57 -11.68 0.57
C PRO A 10 12.29 -11.27 -0.15
N GLY A 11 11.21 -12.02 0.04
CA GLY A 11 9.92 -11.69 -0.53
C GLY A 11 9.42 -10.33 -0.02
N MET A 12 8.78 -9.57 -0.89
CA MET A 12 8.21 -8.27 -0.54
C MET A 12 7.14 -8.43 0.55
N ILE A 13 7.15 -7.53 1.52
CA ILE A 13 6.11 -7.32 2.52
C ILE A 13 5.37 -6.05 2.13
N ASP A 14 4.14 -6.17 1.67
CA ASP A 14 3.31 -5.05 1.24
C ASP A 14 2.43 -4.61 2.42
N ASP A 15 2.72 -3.48 3.00
CA ASP A 15 2.05 -3.02 4.22
C ASP A 15 0.76 -2.24 3.94
N GLN A 16 0.38 -2.07 2.67
CA GLN A 16 -0.84 -1.37 2.29
C GLN A 16 -1.57 -2.04 1.11
N VAL A 17 -2.58 -2.89 1.42
CA VAL A 17 -3.44 -3.50 0.42
C VAL A 17 -4.92 -3.46 0.81
N HIS A 18 -5.81 -3.53 -0.20
CA HIS A 18 -7.26 -3.61 -0.07
C HIS A 18 -7.78 -4.81 -0.86
N PHE A 19 -7.77 -6.01 -0.27
CA PHE A 19 -8.21 -7.25 -0.93
C PHE A 19 -9.72 -7.41 -0.98
N ARG A 20 -10.46 -6.41 -0.48
CA ARG A 20 -11.91 -6.24 -0.66
C ARG A 20 -12.81 -7.25 0.07
N GLU A 21 -12.29 -8.23 0.75
CA GLU A 21 -13.04 -9.24 1.50
C GLU A 21 -12.94 -8.98 3.02
N PRO A 22 -14.08 -8.96 3.75
CA PRO A 22 -15.43 -9.23 3.31
C PRO A 22 -16.16 -8.06 2.64
N GLY A 23 -17.23 -8.39 1.90
CA GLY A 23 -18.29 -7.47 1.49
C GLY A 23 -18.15 -6.82 0.12
N PHE A 24 -16.97 -6.92 -0.51
CA PHE A 24 -16.70 -6.40 -1.85
C PHE A 24 -16.08 -7.46 -2.77
N GLU A 25 -16.43 -8.73 -2.56
CA GLU A 25 -15.86 -9.88 -3.25
C GLU A 25 -16.12 -9.86 -4.77
N HIS A 26 -17.08 -9.05 -5.24
CA HIS A 26 -17.28 -8.83 -6.68
C HIS A 26 -16.08 -8.13 -7.33
N LYS A 27 -15.30 -7.32 -6.57
CA LYS A 27 -14.09 -6.63 -7.03
C LYS A 27 -12.86 -7.51 -6.91
N ALA A 28 -12.68 -8.15 -5.74
CA ALA A 28 -11.51 -8.94 -5.39
C ALA A 28 -11.78 -9.81 -4.16
N THR A 29 -10.96 -10.85 -3.94
CA THR A 29 -11.01 -11.70 -2.76
C THR A 29 -9.60 -11.89 -2.19
N ILE A 30 -9.51 -12.32 -0.92
CA ILE A 30 -8.22 -12.70 -0.31
C ILE A 30 -7.52 -13.76 -1.16
N GLU A 31 -8.25 -14.74 -1.69
CA GLU A 31 -7.68 -15.78 -2.54
C GLU A 31 -7.11 -15.21 -3.83
N SER A 32 -7.89 -14.46 -4.60
CA SER A 32 -7.45 -13.94 -5.90
C SER A 32 -6.26 -12.99 -5.77
N GLU A 33 -6.32 -12.07 -4.80
CA GLU A 33 -5.28 -11.04 -4.70
C GLU A 33 -4.02 -11.55 -4.00
N SER A 34 -4.12 -12.50 -3.06
CA SER A 34 -2.93 -13.14 -2.51
C SER A 34 -2.18 -14.01 -3.54
N ARG A 35 -2.89 -14.62 -4.49
CA ARG A 35 -2.28 -15.32 -5.64
C ARG A 35 -1.59 -14.31 -6.57
N ALA A 36 -2.26 -13.21 -6.92
CA ALA A 36 -1.65 -12.14 -7.72
C ALA A 36 -0.41 -11.53 -7.04
N ALA A 37 -0.46 -11.33 -5.72
CA ALA A 37 0.66 -10.87 -4.90
C ALA A 37 1.85 -11.83 -4.96
N VAL A 38 1.61 -13.14 -4.76
CA VAL A 38 2.67 -14.17 -4.83
C VAL A 38 3.30 -14.24 -6.22
N ALA A 39 2.50 -14.11 -7.28
CA ALA A 39 3.04 -14.04 -8.64
C ALA A 39 3.90 -12.78 -8.87
N GLY A 40 3.59 -11.68 -8.17
CA GLY A 40 4.39 -10.45 -8.16
C GLY A 40 5.58 -10.46 -7.20
N GLY A 41 5.83 -11.56 -6.47
CA GLY A 41 6.95 -11.69 -5.52
C GLY A 41 6.64 -11.13 -4.12
N ILE A 42 5.38 -10.81 -3.83
CA ILE A 42 4.92 -10.40 -2.49
C ILE A 42 4.58 -11.67 -1.69
N THR A 43 5.27 -11.88 -0.59
CA THR A 43 5.11 -13.07 0.26
C THR A 43 4.29 -12.81 1.52
N SER A 44 4.14 -11.53 1.88
CA SER A 44 3.37 -11.10 3.05
C SER A 44 2.64 -9.78 2.75
N TYR A 45 1.46 -9.60 3.31
CA TYR A 45 0.71 -8.35 3.17
C TYR A 45 0.04 -7.93 4.48
N LEU A 46 -0.18 -6.60 4.61
CA LEU A 46 -0.98 -6.00 5.68
C LEU A 46 -2.21 -5.34 5.07
N GLU A 47 -3.41 -5.85 5.39
CA GLU A 47 -4.63 -5.42 4.73
C GLU A 47 -5.42 -4.40 5.54
N MET A 48 -5.93 -3.41 4.83
CA MET A 48 -6.68 -2.27 5.34
C MET A 48 -8.09 -2.65 5.84
N PRO A 49 -8.66 -1.88 6.80
CA PRO A 49 -9.89 -2.23 7.50
C PRO A 49 -11.18 -1.82 6.79
N ASN A 50 -11.14 -1.12 5.66
CA ASN A 50 -12.30 -0.54 4.98
C ASN A 50 -13.08 -1.55 4.12
N THR A 51 -13.46 -2.65 4.74
CA THR A 51 -14.30 -3.74 4.21
C THR A 51 -15.76 -3.55 4.64
N ASN A 52 -16.66 -4.48 4.32
CA ASN A 52 -18.05 -4.46 4.76
C ASN A 52 -18.47 -5.85 5.31
N PRO A 53 -18.61 -6.01 6.64
CA PRO A 53 -18.42 -4.97 7.66
C PRO A 53 -16.97 -4.48 7.74
N GLN A 54 -16.81 -3.26 8.31
CA GLN A 54 -15.50 -2.67 8.57
C GLN A 54 -14.77 -3.43 9.69
N THR A 55 -13.43 -3.50 9.62
CA THR A 55 -12.62 -4.16 10.64
C THR A 55 -12.29 -3.19 11.79
N VAL A 56 -13.30 -2.86 12.59
CA VAL A 56 -13.22 -1.85 13.68
C VAL A 56 -13.44 -2.46 15.08
N THR A 57 -13.60 -3.77 15.15
CA THR A 57 -13.77 -4.53 16.41
C THR A 57 -12.86 -5.77 16.43
N ALA A 58 -12.67 -6.36 17.61
CA ALA A 58 -11.90 -7.60 17.76
C ALA A 58 -12.54 -8.77 17.00
N GLU A 59 -13.86 -8.85 16.96
CA GLU A 59 -14.60 -9.91 16.27
C GLU A 59 -14.41 -9.80 14.75
N ALA A 60 -14.50 -8.59 14.18
CA ALA A 60 -14.27 -8.36 12.76
C ALA A 60 -12.81 -8.67 12.36
N LEU A 61 -11.85 -8.35 13.24
CA LEU A 61 -10.46 -8.71 13.06
C LEU A 61 -10.26 -10.23 13.06
N ALA A 62 -10.89 -10.95 14.00
CA ALA A 62 -10.83 -12.41 14.07
C ALA A 62 -11.48 -13.07 12.83
N ASP A 63 -12.61 -12.54 12.31
CA ASP A 63 -13.24 -13.02 11.07
C ASP A 63 -12.29 -12.90 9.88
N LYS A 64 -11.59 -11.78 9.72
CA LYS A 64 -10.59 -11.61 8.65
C LYS A 64 -9.44 -12.61 8.76
N HIS A 65 -8.92 -12.84 9.97
CA HIS A 65 -7.91 -13.87 10.21
C HIS A 65 -8.41 -15.26 9.81
N ALA A 66 -9.64 -15.62 10.17
CA ALA A 66 -10.23 -16.92 9.81
C ALA A 66 -10.40 -17.07 8.28
N ARG A 67 -10.81 -16.02 7.58
CA ARG A 67 -10.94 -16.02 6.10
C ARG A 67 -9.58 -16.20 5.44
N ALA A 68 -8.58 -15.46 5.89
CA ALA A 68 -7.22 -15.55 5.33
C ALA A 68 -6.58 -16.91 5.61
N ALA A 69 -6.76 -17.47 6.80
CA ALA A 69 -6.27 -18.80 7.13
C ALA A 69 -6.81 -19.89 6.19
N ALA A 70 -8.03 -19.72 5.67
CA ALA A 70 -8.65 -20.67 4.77
C ALA A 70 -8.25 -20.49 3.29
N ARG A 71 -7.80 -19.31 2.87
CA ARG A 71 -7.74 -18.93 1.44
C ARG A 71 -6.47 -18.25 0.99
N SER A 72 -5.73 -17.61 1.89
CA SER A 72 -4.58 -16.81 1.49
C SER A 72 -3.40 -17.69 1.06
N MET A 73 -2.80 -17.37 -0.07
CA MET A 73 -1.55 -17.97 -0.53
C MET A 73 -0.34 -17.28 0.08
N ALA A 74 -0.40 -15.98 0.34
CA ALA A 74 0.62 -15.19 1.02
C ALA A 74 0.36 -15.08 2.53
N ASN A 75 1.38 -14.78 3.32
CA ASN A 75 1.25 -14.49 4.75
C ASN A 75 0.48 -13.18 4.94
N TYR A 76 -0.20 -13.02 6.08
CA TYR A 76 -1.15 -11.94 6.27
C TYR A 76 -1.16 -11.33 7.66
N GLY A 77 -1.41 -10.04 7.72
CA GLY A 77 -1.77 -9.28 8.89
C GLY A 77 -2.87 -8.26 8.57
N PHE A 78 -3.55 -7.75 9.59
CA PHE A 78 -4.69 -6.86 9.40
C PHE A 78 -4.60 -5.65 10.31
N TYR A 79 -4.99 -4.48 9.79
CA TYR A 79 -5.17 -3.28 10.60
C TYR A 79 -6.52 -3.30 11.32
N LEU A 80 -6.53 -2.79 12.54
CA LEU A 80 -7.77 -2.34 13.18
C LEU A 80 -8.06 -0.91 12.72
N GLY A 81 -9.25 -0.65 12.20
CA GLY A 81 -9.67 0.67 11.76
C GLY A 81 -10.12 1.55 12.92
N ALA A 82 -9.75 2.82 12.87
CA ALA A 82 -10.30 3.84 13.75
C ALA A 82 -11.61 4.40 13.20
N THR A 83 -12.50 4.78 14.11
CA THR A 83 -13.73 5.55 13.88
C THR A 83 -13.86 6.63 14.93
N ASN A 84 -14.84 7.53 14.79
CA ASN A 84 -15.07 8.58 15.81
C ASN A 84 -15.53 8.02 17.18
N ASP A 85 -15.86 6.74 17.31
CA ASP A 85 -16.52 6.13 18.49
C ASP A 85 -15.88 4.86 19.01
N ASN A 86 -14.77 4.35 18.41
CA ASN A 86 -14.18 3.07 18.82
C ASN A 86 -12.86 3.19 19.60
N LEU A 87 -12.61 4.31 20.27
CA LEU A 87 -11.36 4.53 21.03
C LEU A 87 -11.07 3.42 22.06
N GLU A 88 -12.10 2.91 22.74
CA GLU A 88 -11.94 1.82 23.72
C GLU A 88 -11.53 0.50 23.04
N ALA A 89 -12.01 0.22 21.84
CA ALA A 89 -11.56 -0.95 21.05
C ALA A 89 -10.09 -0.80 20.63
N ILE A 90 -9.65 0.42 20.28
CA ILE A 90 -8.25 0.72 19.96
C ILE A 90 -7.35 0.49 21.18
N LYS A 91 -7.74 0.98 22.36
CA LYS A 91 -6.99 0.77 23.61
C LYS A 91 -6.87 -0.71 24.00
N ALA A 92 -7.92 -1.49 23.73
CA ALA A 92 -8.03 -2.90 24.11
C ALA A 92 -7.51 -3.87 23.03
N VAL A 93 -7.02 -3.38 21.89
CA VAL A 93 -6.60 -4.24 20.79
C VAL A 93 -5.49 -5.21 21.20
N ASP A 94 -5.63 -6.50 20.86
CA ASP A 94 -4.53 -7.46 21.01
C ASP A 94 -3.40 -7.11 20.03
N ARG A 95 -2.26 -6.70 20.58
CA ARG A 95 -1.08 -6.27 19.85
C ARG A 95 -0.46 -7.39 18.99
N ARG A 96 -0.87 -8.65 19.16
CA ARG A 96 -0.46 -9.79 18.36
C ARG A 96 -1.42 -10.07 17.20
N GLN A 97 -2.65 -9.58 17.27
CA GLN A 97 -3.69 -9.81 16.28
C GLN A 97 -3.76 -8.70 15.23
N ALA A 98 -3.49 -7.44 15.61
CA ALA A 98 -3.49 -6.31 14.69
C ALA A 98 -2.07 -5.89 14.32
N CYS A 99 -1.82 -5.59 13.05
CA CYS A 99 -0.53 -5.05 12.59
C CYS A 99 -0.34 -3.58 12.99
N GLY A 100 -1.41 -2.80 13.04
CA GLY A 100 -1.42 -1.38 13.37
C GLY A 100 -2.84 -0.85 13.51
N ILE A 101 -2.96 0.45 13.80
CA ILE A 101 -4.24 1.18 13.79
C ILE A 101 -4.29 2.01 12.51
N LYS A 102 -5.32 1.81 11.68
CA LYS A 102 -5.53 2.61 10.46
C LYS A 102 -6.50 3.75 10.71
N ILE A 103 -6.08 4.98 10.37
CA ILE A 103 -6.92 6.18 10.40
C ILE A 103 -7.06 6.74 8.99
N PHE A 104 -8.28 7.03 8.58
CA PHE A 104 -8.56 7.83 7.40
C PHE A 104 -8.84 9.28 7.85
N MET A 105 -7.83 10.15 7.75
CA MET A 105 -7.89 11.56 8.15
C MET A 105 -8.40 12.47 7.02
N GLY A 106 -8.98 11.92 5.98
CA GLY A 106 -9.50 12.64 4.84
C GLY A 106 -10.46 11.79 4.05
N SER A 107 -11.07 12.42 3.04
CA SER A 107 -12.05 11.84 2.11
C SER A 107 -11.80 10.37 1.82
N SER A 108 -12.39 9.50 2.60
CA SER A 108 -12.34 8.05 2.41
C SER A 108 -13.67 7.54 1.88
N THR A 109 -13.66 6.36 1.27
CA THR A 109 -14.87 5.64 0.94
C THR A 109 -15.48 5.01 2.20
N GLY A 110 -16.75 5.27 2.46
CA GLY A 110 -17.48 4.70 3.60
C GLY A 110 -17.41 5.55 4.87
N ASN A 111 -17.84 4.96 6.01
CA ASN A 111 -18.03 5.64 7.29
C ASN A 111 -16.77 5.58 8.20
N MET A 112 -15.56 5.58 7.62
CA MET A 112 -14.31 5.49 8.39
C MET A 112 -13.52 6.80 8.44
N LEU A 113 -14.13 7.92 8.04
CA LEU A 113 -13.52 9.22 8.19
C LEU A 113 -13.43 9.59 9.67
N VAL A 114 -12.23 9.88 10.13
CA VAL A 114 -11.98 10.46 11.46
C VAL A 114 -11.43 11.87 11.24
N ASP A 115 -12.30 12.86 11.40
CA ASP A 115 -12.03 14.28 11.17
C ASP A 115 -12.30 15.14 12.41
N ASP A 116 -12.81 14.56 13.48
CA ASP A 116 -12.91 15.20 14.79
C ASP A 116 -11.55 15.29 15.47
N GLU A 117 -11.07 16.51 15.71
CA GLU A 117 -9.74 16.75 16.28
C GLU A 117 -9.59 16.16 17.69
N GLN A 118 -10.65 16.13 18.50
CA GLN A 118 -10.60 15.58 19.85
C GLN A 118 -10.47 14.06 19.80
N THR A 119 -11.17 13.42 18.87
CA THR A 119 -11.07 11.98 18.62
C THR A 119 -9.68 11.61 18.12
N LEU A 120 -9.13 12.36 17.16
CA LEU A 120 -7.77 12.17 16.66
C LEU A 120 -6.75 12.29 17.81
N ASP A 121 -6.83 13.36 18.61
CA ASP A 121 -5.94 13.58 19.76
C ASP A 121 -5.99 12.39 20.74
N GLY A 122 -7.20 11.91 21.05
CA GLY A 122 -7.40 10.73 21.90
C GLY A 122 -6.81 9.43 21.32
N ILE A 123 -6.92 9.22 20.00
CA ILE A 123 -6.35 8.03 19.35
C ILE A 123 -4.82 8.09 19.36
N PHE A 124 -4.23 9.23 19.01
CA PHE A 124 -2.77 9.39 19.03
C PHE A 124 -2.19 9.26 20.45
N ALA A 125 -2.91 9.75 21.47
CA ALA A 125 -2.50 9.61 22.86
C ALA A 125 -2.56 8.17 23.37
N ALA A 126 -3.48 7.34 22.85
CA ALA A 126 -3.80 6.05 23.46
C ALA A 126 -3.40 4.83 22.62
N SER A 127 -3.05 4.99 21.36
CA SER A 127 -2.74 3.85 20.48
C SER A 127 -1.55 3.03 20.98
N PRO A 128 -1.72 1.72 21.22
CA PRO A 128 -0.62 0.85 21.62
C PRO A 128 0.22 0.34 20.43
N LEU A 129 -0.14 0.69 19.20
CA LEU A 129 0.44 0.21 17.96
C LEU A 129 0.83 1.38 17.04
N VAL A 130 1.58 1.08 15.98
CA VAL A 130 1.83 2.03 14.89
C VAL A 130 0.50 2.52 14.34
N ILE A 131 0.37 3.84 14.21
CA ILE A 131 -0.77 4.50 13.57
C ILE A 131 -0.43 4.71 12.10
N ALA A 132 -1.17 4.08 11.19
CA ALA A 132 -1.05 4.27 9.76
C ALA A 132 -2.15 5.22 9.27
N THR A 133 -1.78 6.32 8.58
CA THR A 133 -2.72 7.37 8.21
C THR A 133 -2.82 7.58 6.71
N HIS A 134 -4.07 7.65 6.20
CA HIS A 134 -4.37 8.30 4.92
C HIS A 134 -4.61 9.79 5.20
N CYS A 135 -3.84 10.67 4.56
CA CYS A 135 -3.83 12.10 4.85
C CYS A 135 -4.26 12.93 3.64
N GLU A 136 -5.50 13.38 3.63
CA GLU A 136 -6.02 14.38 2.68
C GLU A 136 -7.05 15.28 3.37
N HIS A 137 -6.92 16.59 3.24
CA HIS A 137 -7.79 17.56 3.91
C HIS A 137 -9.13 17.72 3.19
N THR A 138 -10.19 17.11 3.71
CA THR A 138 -11.55 17.06 3.13
C THR A 138 -12.09 18.43 2.72
N PRO A 139 -12.04 19.50 3.55
CA PRO A 139 -12.55 20.81 3.14
C PRO A 139 -11.87 21.38 1.90
N THR A 140 -10.54 21.19 1.76
CA THR A 140 -9.79 21.62 0.56
C THR A 140 -10.26 20.84 -0.67
N ILE A 141 -10.43 19.53 -0.56
CA ILE A 141 -10.89 18.70 -1.68
C ILE A 141 -12.29 19.09 -2.12
N VAL A 142 -13.22 19.27 -1.18
CA VAL A 142 -14.61 19.68 -1.48
C VAL A 142 -14.64 21.04 -2.21
N ALA A 143 -13.83 22.01 -1.76
CA ALA A 143 -13.75 23.31 -2.42
C ALA A 143 -13.18 23.20 -3.85
N ASN A 144 -12.13 22.39 -4.04
CA ASN A 144 -11.52 22.17 -5.34
C ASN A 144 -12.45 21.40 -6.29
N GLU A 145 -13.19 20.42 -5.79
CA GLU A 145 -14.18 19.67 -6.57
C GLU A 145 -15.34 20.57 -7.01
N ALA A 146 -15.82 21.44 -6.13
CA ALA A 146 -16.84 22.44 -6.47
C ALA A 146 -16.35 23.40 -7.56
N ALA A 147 -15.10 23.84 -7.50
CA ALA A 147 -14.50 24.69 -8.53
C ALA A 147 -14.36 23.95 -9.87
N ALA A 148 -13.92 22.70 -9.86
CA ALA A 148 -13.86 21.88 -11.07
C ALA A 148 -15.25 21.63 -11.68
N SER A 149 -16.25 21.34 -10.84
CA SER A 149 -17.66 21.19 -11.29
C SER A 149 -18.22 22.48 -11.87
N ALA A 150 -17.90 23.65 -11.30
CA ALA A 150 -18.31 24.94 -11.86
C ALA A 150 -17.69 25.21 -13.24
N GLN A 151 -16.49 24.71 -13.48
CA GLN A 151 -15.78 24.91 -14.75
C GLN A 151 -16.20 23.88 -15.83
N HIS A 152 -16.42 22.62 -15.46
CA HIS A 152 -16.59 21.51 -16.39
C HIS A 152 -17.99 20.87 -16.37
N GLY A 153 -18.88 21.30 -15.46
CA GLY A 153 -20.18 20.64 -15.26
C GLY A 153 -20.00 19.18 -14.82
N ASP A 154 -20.82 18.31 -15.39
CA ASP A 154 -20.78 16.86 -15.09
C ASP A 154 -19.62 16.12 -15.79
N HIS A 155 -18.85 16.80 -16.64
CA HIS A 155 -17.79 16.22 -17.47
C HIS A 155 -16.39 16.63 -17.01
N ILE A 156 -16.11 16.51 -15.71
CA ILE A 156 -14.76 16.77 -15.16
C ILE A 156 -13.77 15.81 -15.81
N PRO A 157 -12.72 16.30 -16.49
CA PRO A 157 -11.70 15.44 -17.05
C PRO A 157 -10.79 14.86 -15.96
N PHE A 158 -10.25 13.65 -16.16
CA PHE A 158 -9.35 13.03 -15.18
C PHE A 158 -8.06 13.82 -14.95
N THR A 159 -7.68 14.69 -15.88
CA THR A 159 -6.55 15.63 -15.73
C THR A 159 -6.74 16.65 -14.61
N GLU A 160 -7.96 16.87 -14.13
CA GLU A 160 -8.25 17.73 -12.96
C GLU A 160 -8.00 17.00 -11.63
N HIS A 161 -7.85 15.68 -11.63
CA HIS A 161 -7.69 14.90 -10.40
C HIS A 161 -6.57 15.40 -9.48
N PRO A 162 -5.33 15.70 -9.96
CA PRO A 162 -4.27 16.23 -9.12
C PRO A 162 -4.51 17.67 -8.63
N ARG A 163 -5.41 18.41 -9.25
CA ARG A 163 -5.84 19.74 -8.77
C ARG A 163 -6.91 19.63 -7.70
N ILE A 164 -7.88 18.72 -7.90
CA ILE A 164 -8.93 18.43 -6.92
C ILE A 164 -8.29 17.87 -5.65
N ARG A 165 -7.48 16.81 -5.80
CA ARG A 165 -6.71 16.19 -4.73
C ARG A 165 -5.30 16.77 -4.68
N SER A 166 -5.23 18.03 -4.28
CA SER A 166 -4.05 18.89 -4.42
C SER A 166 -2.95 18.56 -3.41
N ALA A 167 -1.74 19.04 -3.70
CA ALA A 167 -0.61 18.97 -2.77
C ALA A 167 -0.91 19.68 -1.44
N ASP A 168 -1.65 20.82 -1.48
CA ASP A 168 -2.08 21.53 -0.26
C ASP A 168 -3.02 20.66 0.62
N ALA A 169 -3.92 19.87 0.00
CA ALA A 169 -4.80 18.97 0.73
C ALA A 169 -4.00 17.87 1.44
N CYS A 170 -3.01 17.27 0.78
CA CYS A 170 -2.12 16.28 1.38
C CYS A 170 -1.31 16.90 2.53
N TYR A 171 -0.62 18.00 2.27
CA TYR A 171 0.25 18.65 3.25
C TYR A 171 -0.46 19.09 4.53
N ARG A 172 -1.66 19.67 4.43
CA ARG A 172 -2.46 20.09 5.61
C ARG A 172 -2.79 18.90 6.51
N SER A 173 -3.22 17.80 5.93
CA SER A 173 -3.60 16.61 6.70
C SER A 173 -2.37 15.89 7.26
N SER A 174 -1.30 15.72 6.46
CA SER A 174 -0.06 15.12 6.92
C SER A 174 0.61 15.96 8.02
N SER A 175 0.55 17.29 7.93
CA SER A 175 1.07 18.20 8.98
C SER A 175 0.34 18.00 10.31
N LEU A 176 -0.98 17.87 10.28
CA LEU A 176 -1.77 17.58 11.50
C LEU A 176 -1.40 16.22 12.10
N ALA A 177 -1.29 15.18 11.26
CA ALA A 177 -0.88 13.85 11.74
C ALA A 177 0.50 13.87 12.41
N VAL A 178 1.47 14.54 11.80
CA VAL A 178 2.83 14.69 12.34
C VAL A 178 2.83 15.51 13.64
N GLU A 179 2.03 16.59 13.71
CA GLU A 179 1.89 17.38 14.93
C GLU A 179 1.33 16.53 16.10
N LEU A 180 0.25 15.77 15.85
CA LEU A 180 -0.35 14.89 16.85
C LEU A 180 0.64 13.80 17.30
N ALA A 181 1.37 13.19 16.35
CA ALA A 181 2.38 12.18 16.67
C ALA A 181 3.49 12.74 17.56
N ARG A 182 3.99 13.95 17.27
CA ARG A 182 5.00 14.63 18.11
C ARG A 182 4.45 14.99 19.48
N ARG A 183 3.22 15.47 19.56
CA ARG A 183 2.54 15.86 20.83
C ARG A 183 2.44 14.67 21.78
N HIS A 184 2.09 13.49 21.28
CA HIS A 184 1.82 12.30 22.07
C HIS A 184 2.95 11.26 22.06
N ASP A 185 4.10 11.57 21.45
CA ASP A 185 5.19 10.62 21.20
C ASP A 185 4.71 9.31 20.57
N ALA A 186 3.71 9.40 19.67
CA ALA A 186 3.10 8.25 19.02
C ALA A 186 3.96 7.74 17.86
N LYS A 187 3.89 6.43 17.59
CA LYS A 187 4.48 5.86 16.37
C LYS A 187 3.54 6.09 15.21
N LEU A 188 3.95 6.91 14.26
CA LEU A 188 3.18 7.27 13.07
C LEU A 188 3.82 6.75 11.80
N HIS A 189 3.03 6.22 10.91
CA HIS A 189 3.39 5.87 9.53
C HIS A 189 2.44 6.59 8.58
N VAL A 190 2.92 7.59 7.85
CA VAL A 190 2.11 8.31 6.87
C VAL A 190 2.20 7.59 5.53
N LEU A 191 1.06 7.05 5.10
CA LEU A 191 0.94 6.23 3.89
C LEU A 191 1.02 7.09 2.62
N HIS A 192 1.45 6.49 1.51
CA HIS A 192 1.37 6.99 0.12
C HIS A 192 1.70 8.48 -0.03
N ILE A 193 2.85 8.95 0.47
CA ILE A 193 3.36 10.30 0.23
C ILE A 193 3.54 10.54 -1.26
N THR A 194 2.99 11.66 -1.76
CA THR A 194 2.94 11.95 -3.19
C THR A 194 3.49 13.31 -3.58
N THR A 195 3.85 14.16 -2.62
CA THR A 195 4.22 15.56 -2.88
C THR A 195 5.58 15.92 -2.33
N ALA A 196 6.32 16.77 -3.05
CA ALA A 196 7.56 17.35 -2.58
C ALA A 196 7.37 18.17 -1.29
N GLN A 197 6.21 18.80 -1.13
CA GLN A 197 5.91 19.63 0.02
C GLN A 197 5.81 18.82 1.32
N GLU A 198 5.21 17.63 1.27
CA GLU A 198 5.08 16.74 2.43
C GLU A 198 6.44 16.24 2.95
N LEU A 199 7.44 16.10 2.06
CA LEU A 199 8.76 15.58 2.43
C LEU A 199 9.49 16.43 3.49
N ALA A 200 9.13 17.69 3.66
CA ALA A 200 9.65 18.54 4.72
C ALA A 200 9.20 18.13 6.13
N LEU A 201 8.21 17.27 6.25
CA LEU A 201 7.68 16.76 7.51
C LEU A 201 8.48 15.57 8.05
N PHE A 202 9.28 14.92 7.21
CA PHE A 202 9.96 13.66 7.50
C PHE A 202 11.48 13.84 7.55
N GLU A 203 12.10 13.16 8.49
CA GLU A 203 13.53 13.17 8.69
C GLU A 203 14.20 12.03 7.90
N ALA A 204 15.39 12.30 7.35
CA ALA A 204 16.26 11.27 6.81
C ALA A 204 16.94 10.50 7.95
N GLY A 205 17.32 9.23 7.71
CA GLY A 205 18.07 8.47 8.69
C GLY A 205 17.60 7.03 8.87
N ASP A 206 18.15 6.35 9.87
CA ASP A 206 17.81 4.97 10.15
C ASP A 206 16.37 4.86 10.72
N LEU A 207 15.64 3.88 10.25
CA LEU A 207 14.28 3.57 10.71
C LEU A 207 14.23 3.32 12.24
N ALA A 208 15.29 2.76 12.81
CA ALA A 208 15.35 2.46 14.25
C ALA A 208 15.26 3.71 15.12
N ASP A 209 15.68 4.86 14.62
CA ASP A 209 15.70 6.13 15.33
C ASP A 209 14.44 6.97 15.12
N LYS A 210 13.50 6.48 14.27
CA LYS A 210 12.30 7.22 13.88
C LYS A 210 11.06 6.78 14.64
N ARG A 211 10.28 7.76 15.06
CA ARG A 211 8.91 7.56 15.51
C ARG A 211 7.87 7.91 14.45
N ILE A 212 8.25 8.73 13.49
CA ILE A 212 7.43 9.17 12.36
C ILE A 212 8.10 8.70 11.08
N THR A 213 7.42 7.88 10.32
CA THR A 213 7.87 7.24 9.09
C THR A 213 6.95 7.58 7.93
N ALA A 214 7.45 7.44 6.71
CA ALA A 214 6.71 7.75 5.49
C ALA A 214 6.80 6.61 4.49
N GLU A 215 5.70 6.42 3.74
CA GLU A 215 5.60 5.44 2.68
C GLU A 215 5.41 6.12 1.32
N ALA A 216 5.96 5.51 0.27
CA ALA A 216 5.61 5.82 -1.11
C ALA A 216 5.02 4.58 -1.79
N CYS A 217 4.07 4.78 -2.73
CA CYS A 217 3.52 3.66 -3.48
C CYS A 217 4.10 3.55 -4.88
N VAL A 218 4.21 2.32 -5.37
CA VAL A 218 4.83 1.99 -6.68
C VAL A 218 4.25 2.80 -7.84
N HIS A 219 2.95 3.07 -7.84
CA HIS A 219 2.30 3.83 -8.92
C HIS A 219 2.62 5.33 -8.86
N HIS A 220 2.84 5.92 -7.67
CA HIS A 220 3.31 7.30 -7.53
C HIS A 220 4.79 7.45 -7.92
N LEU A 221 5.58 6.39 -7.78
CA LEU A 221 6.96 6.35 -8.27
C LEU A 221 7.01 6.20 -9.81
N PHE A 222 6.05 5.49 -10.40
CA PHE A 222 6.07 5.13 -11.82
C PHE A 222 5.39 6.18 -12.71
N PHE A 223 4.21 6.68 -12.33
CA PHE A 223 3.44 7.66 -13.10
C PHE A 223 3.63 9.07 -12.55
N ASN A 224 3.39 10.07 -13.41
CA ASN A 224 3.17 11.46 -13.05
C ASN A 224 1.95 12.02 -13.80
N ASP A 225 1.56 13.27 -13.53
CA ASP A 225 0.34 13.89 -14.05
C ASP A 225 0.27 13.97 -15.59
N THR A 226 1.40 13.87 -16.29
CA THR A 226 1.42 13.83 -17.76
C THR A 226 0.82 12.54 -18.33
N ALA A 227 0.60 11.52 -17.51
CA ALA A 227 -0.01 10.27 -17.92
C ALA A 227 -1.56 10.33 -17.96
N TYR A 228 -2.22 11.27 -17.27
CA TYR A 228 -3.69 11.34 -17.23
C TYR A 228 -4.37 11.43 -18.60
N PRO A 229 -3.87 12.19 -19.60
CA PRO A 229 -4.51 12.24 -20.91
C PRO A 229 -4.64 10.88 -21.60
N ALA A 230 -3.66 10.00 -21.39
CA ALA A 230 -3.66 8.66 -21.98
C ALA A 230 -4.32 7.60 -21.11
N LYS A 231 -4.12 7.65 -19.78
CA LYS A 231 -4.55 6.64 -18.82
C LYS A 231 -5.91 6.93 -18.18
N GLY A 232 -6.31 8.20 -18.09
CA GLY A 232 -7.61 8.59 -17.54
C GLY A 232 -7.89 7.96 -16.17
N THR A 233 -8.97 7.20 -16.10
CA THR A 233 -9.43 6.51 -14.90
C THR A 233 -8.46 5.44 -14.40
N ASP A 234 -7.65 4.84 -15.29
CA ASP A 234 -6.74 3.73 -14.96
C ASP A 234 -5.60 4.15 -14.02
N ILE A 235 -5.40 5.45 -13.82
CA ILE A 235 -4.48 5.99 -12.82
C ILE A 235 -5.20 6.90 -11.79
N LYS A 236 -6.54 6.86 -11.71
CA LYS A 236 -7.28 7.56 -10.67
C LYS A 236 -7.13 6.81 -9.34
N CYS A 237 -6.34 7.38 -8.42
CA CYS A 237 -6.09 6.90 -7.06
C CYS A 237 -6.13 8.06 -6.07
N ASN A 238 -6.19 7.77 -4.79
CA ASN A 238 -6.17 8.76 -3.71
C ASN A 238 -5.05 8.43 -2.71
N PRO A 239 -4.07 9.33 -2.54
CA PRO A 239 -3.90 10.64 -3.19
C PRO A 239 -3.65 10.54 -4.70
N ALA A 240 -3.99 11.60 -5.43
CA ALA A 240 -3.79 11.64 -6.88
C ALA A 240 -2.31 11.53 -7.27
N ILE A 241 -2.04 10.96 -8.43
CA ILE A 241 -0.74 11.08 -9.11
C ILE A 241 -0.43 12.55 -9.30
N LYS A 242 0.76 13.00 -8.90
CA LYS A 242 1.18 14.41 -8.89
C LYS A 242 2.12 14.75 -10.03
N SER A 243 2.70 15.94 -9.98
CA SER A 243 3.60 16.47 -11.03
C SER A 243 4.90 15.65 -11.18
N THR A 244 5.56 15.84 -12.31
CA THR A 244 6.91 15.28 -12.54
C THR A 244 7.91 15.76 -11.46
N ALA A 245 7.77 17.00 -10.98
CA ALA A 245 8.64 17.53 -9.93
C ALA A 245 8.41 16.82 -8.59
N ASP A 246 7.16 16.54 -8.24
CA ASP A 246 6.80 15.74 -7.06
C ASP A 246 7.36 14.32 -7.17
N GLN A 247 7.18 13.65 -8.30
CA GLN A 247 7.71 12.31 -8.55
C GLN A 247 9.23 12.26 -8.35
N HIS A 248 9.98 13.20 -8.92
CA HIS A 248 11.44 13.26 -8.76
C HIS A 248 11.84 13.51 -7.30
N ALA A 249 11.11 14.35 -6.59
CA ALA A 249 11.34 14.58 -5.16
C ALA A 249 11.12 13.32 -4.32
N ILE A 250 10.07 12.52 -4.64
CA ILE A 250 9.84 11.23 -3.96
C ILE A 250 10.96 10.24 -4.25
N TRP A 251 11.47 10.13 -5.50
CA TRP A 251 12.63 9.28 -5.80
C TRP A 251 13.87 9.67 -4.98
N ALA A 252 14.14 10.98 -4.86
CA ALA A 252 15.24 11.46 -4.03
C ALA A 252 15.03 11.09 -2.55
N ALA A 253 13.80 11.22 -2.04
CA ALA A 253 13.43 10.90 -0.66
C ALA A 253 13.50 9.40 -0.33
N VAL A 254 13.26 8.51 -1.31
CA VAL A 254 13.51 7.07 -1.16
C VAL A 254 15.00 6.80 -0.94
N ASN A 255 15.87 7.47 -1.71
CA ASN A 255 17.32 7.26 -1.63
C ASN A 255 17.96 7.92 -0.39
N ASP A 256 17.45 9.07 0.07
CA ASP A 256 18.00 9.77 1.23
C ASP A 256 17.40 9.30 2.57
N GLY A 257 16.43 8.40 2.53
CA GLY A 257 15.84 7.78 3.72
C GLY A 257 14.73 8.60 4.39
N ARG A 258 14.19 9.64 3.75
CA ARG A 258 12.94 10.30 4.21
C ARG A 258 11.70 9.45 3.94
N ILE A 259 11.69 8.69 2.85
CA ILE A 259 10.71 7.61 2.62
C ILE A 259 11.30 6.31 3.17
N ASP A 260 10.59 5.68 4.05
CA ASP A 260 11.03 4.49 4.80
C ASP A 260 10.58 3.19 4.15
N VAL A 261 9.37 3.15 3.61
CA VAL A 261 8.73 1.96 3.03
C VAL A 261 8.22 2.25 1.62
N ILE A 262 8.24 1.23 0.77
CA ILE A 262 7.55 1.24 -0.52
C ILE A 262 6.50 0.12 -0.51
N ALA A 263 5.24 0.50 -0.75
CA ALA A 263 4.07 -0.36 -0.78
C ALA A 263 3.29 -0.25 -2.10
N THR A 264 2.13 -0.87 -2.18
CA THR A 264 1.31 -0.79 -3.40
C THR A 264 0.11 0.12 -3.28
N ASP A 265 -0.57 0.17 -2.14
CA ASP A 265 -1.96 0.65 -2.04
C ASP A 265 -2.86 -0.07 -3.07
N HIS A 266 -2.65 -1.39 -3.22
CA HIS A 266 -3.46 -2.21 -4.11
C HIS A 266 -4.94 -2.12 -3.74
N ALA A 267 -5.74 -1.52 -4.63
CA ALA A 267 -7.14 -1.19 -4.38
C ALA A 267 -8.00 -1.45 -5.63
N PRO A 268 -8.28 -2.73 -5.96
CA PRO A 268 -8.98 -3.10 -7.19
C PRO A 268 -10.44 -2.65 -7.19
N HIS A 269 -10.91 -2.28 -8.38
CA HIS A 269 -12.29 -1.99 -8.74
C HIS A 269 -12.60 -2.63 -10.09
N THR A 270 -13.86 -2.93 -10.36
CA THR A 270 -14.22 -3.55 -11.65
C THR A 270 -14.04 -2.59 -12.82
N VAL A 271 -13.90 -3.13 -14.03
CA VAL A 271 -13.80 -2.34 -15.27
C VAL A 271 -15.02 -1.42 -15.43
N GLU A 272 -16.23 -1.94 -15.10
CA GLU A 272 -17.48 -1.18 -15.17
C GLU A 272 -17.51 0.00 -14.20
N GLU A 273 -16.98 -0.18 -13.00
CA GLU A 273 -16.88 0.91 -12.02
C GLU A 273 -15.89 1.96 -12.48
N LYS A 274 -14.74 1.54 -13.00
CA LYS A 274 -13.69 2.44 -13.50
C LYS A 274 -14.13 3.17 -14.77
N GLY A 275 -14.98 2.59 -15.61
CA GLY A 275 -15.50 3.19 -16.85
C GLY A 275 -16.54 4.31 -16.64
N ARG A 276 -16.88 4.67 -15.40
CA ARG A 276 -17.85 5.73 -15.09
C ARG A 276 -17.25 7.12 -15.26
N PRO A 277 -18.09 8.17 -15.39
CA PRO A 277 -17.65 9.57 -15.33
C PRO A 277 -16.84 9.86 -14.05
N TYR A 278 -16.01 10.90 -14.10
CA TYR A 278 -15.06 11.24 -13.03
C TYR A 278 -15.66 11.19 -11.62
N ALA A 279 -16.79 11.83 -11.40
CA ALA A 279 -17.44 11.92 -10.07
C ALA A 279 -17.92 10.54 -9.54
N GLN A 280 -18.15 9.57 -10.42
CA GLN A 280 -18.66 8.24 -10.09
C GLN A 280 -17.61 7.13 -10.16
N ALA A 281 -16.53 7.35 -10.93
CA ALA A 281 -15.45 6.39 -11.05
C ALA A 281 -14.69 6.32 -9.72
N PRO A 282 -14.57 5.14 -9.07
CA PRO A 282 -13.84 5.02 -7.81
C PRO A 282 -12.34 5.21 -8.02
N ALA A 283 -11.67 5.70 -6.98
CA ALA A 283 -10.21 5.77 -6.91
C ALA A 283 -9.64 4.46 -6.37
N GLY A 284 -8.61 3.95 -7.02
CA GLY A 284 -7.91 2.72 -6.65
C GLY A 284 -7.46 1.93 -7.87
N LEU A 285 -6.35 1.21 -7.72
CA LEU A 285 -5.63 0.52 -8.79
C LEU A 285 -5.25 -0.90 -8.35
N PRO A 286 -5.28 -1.92 -9.25
CA PRO A 286 -4.71 -3.24 -8.98
C PRO A 286 -3.20 -3.23 -9.27
N LEU A 287 -2.36 -3.48 -8.27
CA LEU A 287 -0.92 -3.19 -8.32
C LEU A 287 -0.01 -4.35 -7.88
N VAL A 288 -0.47 -5.28 -7.01
CA VAL A 288 0.39 -6.28 -6.36
C VAL A 288 1.15 -7.17 -7.33
N GLN A 289 0.56 -7.51 -8.48
CA GLN A 289 1.19 -8.37 -9.48
C GLN A 289 2.44 -7.74 -10.12
N HIS A 290 2.47 -6.42 -10.23
CA HIS A 290 3.51 -5.70 -10.96
C HIS A 290 4.43 -4.84 -10.06
N ALA A 291 4.25 -4.91 -8.74
CA ALA A 291 4.95 -4.04 -7.79
C ALA A 291 6.48 -4.14 -7.93
N LEU A 292 7.06 -5.34 -7.80
CA LEU A 292 8.50 -5.51 -7.96
C LEU A 292 8.98 -5.19 -9.38
N LEU A 293 8.19 -5.50 -10.41
CA LEU A 293 8.57 -5.22 -11.79
C LEU A 293 8.70 -3.71 -12.03
N THR A 294 7.79 -2.89 -11.50
CA THR A 294 7.91 -1.42 -11.58
C THR A 294 9.17 -0.92 -10.87
N LEU A 295 9.53 -1.50 -9.74
CA LEU A 295 10.74 -1.13 -9.00
C LEU A 295 12.00 -1.55 -9.75
N PHE A 296 12.00 -2.68 -10.43
CA PHE A 296 13.12 -3.10 -11.28
C PHE A 296 13.30 -2.22 -12.51
N GLU A 297 12.23 -1.59 -13.05
CA GLU A 297 12.37 -0.53 -14.07
C GLU A 297 13.13 0.69 -13.51
N HIS A 298 12.90 1.04 -12.23
CA HIS A 298 13.68 2.08 -11.57
C HIS A 298 15.14 1.67 -11.35
N VAL A 299 15.40 0.38 -11.05
CA VAL A 299 16.77 -0.15 -10.94
C VAL A 299 17.47 -0.10 -12.30
N ALA A 300 16.83 -0.57 -13.37
CA ALA A 300 17.37 -0.54 -14.72
C ALA A 300 17.67 0.88 -15.19
N ALA A 301 16.87 1.87 -14.78
CA ALA A 301 17.07 3.28 -15.06
C ALA A 301 18.11 3.96 -14.13
N GLY A 302 18.75 3.22 -13.19
CA GLY A 302 19.73 3.75 -12.25
C GLY A 302 19.17 4.72 -11.20
N ARG A 303 17.85 4.69 -10.96
CA ARG A 303 17.17 5.54 -9.96
C ARG A 303 17.28 4.96 -8.56
N PHE A 304 17.18 3.63 -8.45
CA PHE A 304 17.34 2.88 -7.21
C PHE A 304 18.39 1.79 -7.39
N THR A 305 18.95 1.28 -6.28
CA THR A 305 19.72 0.04 -6.27
C THR A 305 18.82 -1.13 -5.87
N VAL A 306 19.26 -2.36 -6.12
CA VAL A 306 18.54 -3.56 -5.66
C VAL A 306 18.45 -3.58 -4.14
N GLU A 307 19.52 -3.15 -3.46
CA GLU A 307 19.56 -3.04 -1.99
C GLU A 307 18.52 -2.03 -1.47
N THR A 308 18.35 -0.89 -2.16
CA THR A 308 17.29 0.08 -1.84
C THR A 308 15.92 -0.55 -1.98
N VAL A 309 15.66 -1.30 -3.04
CA VAL A 309 14.38 -1.99 -3.22
C VAL A 309 14.14 -2.98 -2.08
N VAL A 310 15.12 -3.84 -1.76
CA VAL A 310 15.02 -4.82 -0.67
C VAL A 310 14.83 -4.13 0.69
N GLU A 311 15.60 -3.09 0.96
CA GLU A 311 15.46 -2.33 2.21
C GLU A 311 14.04 -1.79 2.37
N LYS A 312 13.49 -1.14 1.33
CA LYS A 312 12.19 -0.45 1.40
C LYS A 312 10.98 -1.38 1.31
N THR A 313 11.13 -2.57 0.71
CA THR A 313 10.00 -3.49 0.49
C THR A 313 10.01 -4.72 1.39
N ALA A 314 11.12 -5.02 2.07
CA ALA A 314 11.22 -6.21 2.91
C ALA A 314 11.75 -5.90 4.32
N HIS A 315 12.95 -5.30 4.42
CA HIS A 315 13.60 -5.06 5.70
C HIS A 315 12.86 -4.00 6.53
N ALA A 316 12.57 -2.85 5.95
CA ALA A 316 11.93 -1.72 6.64
C ALA A 316 10.50 -2.07 7.12
N PRO A 317 9.60 -2.62 6.29
CA PRO A 317 8.28 -3.00 6.78
C PRO A 317 8.34 -4.08 7.87
N ALA A 318 9.25 -5.07 7.77
CA ALA A 318 9.41 -6.07 8.83
C ALA A 318 9.81 -5.44 10.17
N ARG A 319 10.75 -4.46 10.15
CA ARG A 319 11.18 -3.74 11.37
C ARG A 319 10.11 -2.78 11.89
N LEU A 320 9.48 -2.02 11.01
CA LEU A 320 8.46 -1.01 11.37
C LEU A 320 7.28 -1.66 12.11
N PHE A 321 6.77 -2.75 11.55
CA PHE A 321 5.62 -3.45 12.12
C PHE A 321 6.00 -4.52 13.14
N GLY A 322 7.30 -4.77 13.36
CA GLY A 322 7.77 -5.79 14.29
C GLY A 322 7.41 -7.22 13.86
N ILE A 323 7.44 -7.50 12.55
CA ILE A 323 7.16 -8.83 12.01
C ILE A 323 8.31 -9.77 12.37
N ALA A 324 8.00 -10.87 13.07
CA ALA A 324 8.99 -11.80 13.55
C ALA A 324 9.50 -12.74 12.44
N GLU A 325 10.81 -12.95 12.40
CA GLU A 325 11.49 -13.99 11.59
C GLU A 325 11.19 -13.92 10.07
N ARG A 326 10.87 -12.73 9.52
CA ARG A 326 10.58 -12.50 8.10
C ARG A 326 11.25 -11.22 7.59
N GLY A 327 11.21 -11.01 6.28
CA GLY A 327 11.76 -9.83 5.61
C GLY A 327 13.28 -9.86 5.43
N PHE A 328 13.97 -10.94 5.85
CA PHE A 328 15.41 -11.09 5.75
C PHE A 328 15.77 -12.53 5.33
N ILE A 329 16.85 -12.68 4.59
CA ILE A 329 17.46 -14.00 4.32
C ILE A 329 18.45 -14.28 5.44
N ARG A 330 18.01 -15.05 6.44
CA ARG A 330 18.82 -15.42 7.64
C ARG A 330 18.48 -16.84 8.07
N GLU A 331 19.48 -17.53 8.67
CA GLU A 331 19.23 -18.79 9.37
C GLU A 331 18.20 -18.59 10.49
N GLY A 332 17.24 -19.51 10.60
CA GLY A 332 16.15 -19.47 11.58
C GLY A 332 14.94 -18.64 11.12
N TYR A 333 15.07 -17.88 10.04
CA TYR A 333 13.94 -17.12 9.47
C TYR A 333 13.14 -17.97 8.47
N TRP A 334 11.88 -17.61 8.29
CA TRP A 334 11.05 -18.20 7.24
C TRP A 334 11.63 -17.93 5.86
N ALA A 335 11.67 -18.95 5.01
CA ALA A 335 12.14 -18.80 3.64
C ALA A 335 11.03 -18.21 2.76
N ASP A 336 10.72 -16.95 2.98
CA ASP A 336 9.88 -16.11 2.13
C ASP A 336 10.81 -15.44 1.12
N LEU A 337 10.86 -15.97 -0.09
CA LEU A 337 11.86 -15.61 -1.09
C LEU A 337 11.23 -15.34 -2.45
N VAL A 338 11.87 -14.48 -3.22
CA VAL A 338 11.55 -14.26 -4.63
C VAL A 338 12.81 -14.37 -5.48
N LEU A 339 12.71 -15.03 -6.63
CA LEU A 339 13.72 -15.03 -7.69
C LEU A 339 13.27 -14.13 -8.82
N VAL A 340 14.00 -13.05 -9.03
CA VAL A 340 13.77 -12.08 -10.11
C VAL A 340 14.85 -12.24 -11.17
N ASP A 341 14.44 -12.39 -12.43
CA ASP A 341 15.31 -12.30 -13.60
C ASP A 341 15.30 -10.86 -14.11
N PRO A 342 16.42 -10.10 -14.00
CA PRO A 342 16.46 -8.69 -14.36
C PRO A 342 16.69 -8.46 -15.86
N THR A 343 16.87 -9.52 -16.66
CA THR A 343 17.31 -9.42 -18.06
C THR A 343 16.32 -9.99 -19.06
N THR A 344 15.30 -10.70 -18.59
CA THR A 344 14.29 -11.30 -19.45
C THR A 344 12.97 -10.56 -19.28
N PRO A 345 12.43 -9.98 -20.36
CA PRO A 345 11.16 -9.28 -20.30
C PRO A 345 10.00 -10.14 -19.80
N GLU A 346 9.09 -9.54 -19.03
CA GLU A 346 7.83 -10.19 -18.68
C GLU A 346 6.92 -10.21 -19.92
N ASN A 347 6.60 -11.40 -20.39
CA ASN A 347 5.76 -11.62 -21.56
C ASN A 347 4.38 -12.20 -21.23
N ASP A 348 4.10 -12.47 -19.95
CA ASP A 348 2.79 -12.95 -19.51
C ASP A 348 1.82 -11.77 -19.36
N ALA A 349 0.99 -11.57 -20.37
CA ALA A 349 -0.01 -10.51 -20.39
C ALA A 349 -1.23 -10.82 -19.49
N ARG A 350 -1.26 -11.95 -18.77
CA ARG A 350 -2.40 -12.29 -17.91
C ARG A 350 -2.46 -11.36 -16.70
N ILE A 351 -3.62 -10.79 -16.48
CA ILE A 351 -3.94 -10.07 -15.24
C ILE A 351 -4.55 -11.06 -14.25
N LEU A 352 -3.87 -11.27 -13.14
CA LEU A 352 -4.23 -12.25 -12.12
C LEU A 352 -5.19 -11.69 -11.07
N SER A 353 -5.19 -10.37 -10.86
CA SER A 353 -6.20 -9.71 -10.04
C SER A 353 -7.60 -9.98 -10.59
N LYS A 354 -8.55 -10.28 -9.72
CA LYS A 354 -9.93 -10.61 -10.08
C LYS A 354 -10.62 -9.53 -10.90
N CYS A 355 -10.26 -8.27 -10.70
CA CYS A 355 -10.84 -7.15 -11.45
C CYS A 355 -10.50 -7.17 -12.95
N GLY A 356 -9.49 -7.93 -13.40
CA GLY A 356 -9.20 -8.23 -14.80
C GLY A 356 -8.51 -7.12 -15.59
N TRP A 357 -7.95 -6.11 -14.93
CA TRP A 357 -7.21 -5.01 -15.57
C TRP A 357 -6.01 -4.57 -14.72
N SER A 358 -5.10 -3.79 -15.30
CA SER A 358 -3.95 -3.20 -14.62
C SER A 358 -3.59 -1.86 -15.26
N PRO A 359 -3.13 -0.85 -14.49
CA PRO A 359 -2.62 0.40 -15.06
C PRO A 359 -1.36 0.19 -15.90
N PHE A 360 -0.74 -0.98 -15.79
CA PHE A 360 0.49 -1.38 -16.51
C PHE A 360 0.24 -2.32 -17.68
N SER A 361 -1.01 -2.55 -18.10
CA SER A 361 -1.35 -3.54 -19.16
C SER A 361 -0.71 -3.27 -20.53
N ASP A 362 -0.26 -2.04 -20.78
CA ASP A 362 0.45 -1.61 -21.99
C ASP A 362 1.98 -1.52 -21.80
N ILE A 363 2.49 -1.91 -20.62
CA ILE A 363 3.90 -1.87 -20.28
C ILE A 363 4.51 -3.27 -20.45
N VAL A 364 5.62 -3.34 -21.18
CA VAL A 364 6.47 -4.53 -21.22
C VAL A 364 7.63 -4.28 -20.25
N PHE A 365 7.61 -4.96 -19.11
CA PHE A 365 8.68 -4.86 -18.11
C PHE A 365 9.94 -5.57 -18.61
N GLY A 366 11.12 -4.98 -18.35
CA GLY A 366 12.42 -5.54 -18.71
C GLY A 366 12.87 -6.72 -17.83
N SER A 367 12.16 -6.97 -16.73
CA SER A 367 12.42 -8.02 -15.76
C SER A 367 11.18 -8.88 -15.54
N ARG A 368 11.36 -10.07 -14.91
CA ARG A 368 10.23 -10.94 -14.54
C ARG A 368 10.46 -11.63 -13.21
N VAL A 369 9.37 -11.95 -12.50
CA VAL A 369 9.38 -12.85 -11.36
C VAL A 369 9.37 -14.31 -11.86
N ARG A 370 10.46 -15.04 -11.59
CA ARG A 370 10.56 -16.45 -11.98
C ARG A 370 9.96 -17.39 -10.98
N MET A 371 10.25 -17.19 -9.69
CA MET A 371 9.81 -18.08 -8.62
C MET A 371 9.52 -17.28 -7.35
N THR A 372 8.52 -17.73 -6.59
CA THR A 372 8.20 -17.18 -5.27
C THR A 372 7.98 -18.34 -4.29
N TRP A 373 8.65 -18.27 -3.14
CA TRP A 373 8.50 -19.20 -2.02
C TRP A 373 7.81 -18.49 -0.88
N VAL A 374 6.82 -19.13 -0.29
CA VAL A 374 6.13 -18.68 0.91
C VAL A 374 6.28 -19.76 1.98
N ASN A 375 6.80 -19.39 3.14
CA ASN A 375 7.06 -20.32 4.25
C ASN A 375 7.96 -21.52 3.86
N GLY A 376 8.89 -21.32 2.92
CA GLY A 376 9.79 -22.36 2.41
C GLY A 376 9.21 -23.24 1.30
N GLU A 377 7.94 -23.07 0.94
CA GLU A 377 7.30 -23.81 -0.14
C GLU A 377 7.29 -22.99 -1.44
N LEU A 378 7.69 -23.61 -2.54
CA LEU A 378 7.58 -22.98 -3.87
C LEU A 378 6.11 -22.86 -4.24
N ARG A 379 5.63 -21.62 -4.41
CA ARG A 379 4.21 -21.32 -4.63
C ARG A 379 3.91 -20.78 -6.04
N TYR A 380 4.92 -20.21 -6.69
CA TYR A 380 4.82 -19.70 -8.05
C TYR A 380 6.09 -19.98 -8.81
N GLN A 381 5.96 -20.45 -10.05
CA GLN A 381 7.09 -20.67 -10.96
C GLN A 381 6.69 -20.44 -12.41
N ASN A 382 7.31 -19.46 -13.06
CA ASN A 382 7.20 -19.20 -14.51
C ASN A 382 5.75 -19.18 -15.02
N GLY A 383 4.86 -18.43 -14.38
CA GLY A 383 3.45 -18.33 -14.77
C GLY A 383 2.52 -19.39 -14.19
N ALA A 384 3.04 -20.37 -13.47
CA ALA A 384 2.26 -21.45 -12.87
C ALA A 384 2.23 -21.36 -11.35
N PHE A 385 1.06 -21.55 -10.76
CA PHE A 385 0.91 -21.72 -9.30
C PHE A 385 1.08 -23.18 -8.91
N LEU A 386 1.71 -23.39 -7.76
CA LEU A 386 1.89 -24.70 -7.16
C LEU A 386 1.03 -24.80 -5.90
N GLU A 387 0.35 -25.93 -5.74
CA GLU A 387 -0.41 -26.25 -4.52
C GLU A 387 0.56 -26.48 -3.33
N GLY A 388 0.07 -26.26 -2.13
CA GLY A 388 0.84 -26.39 -0.89
C GLY A 388 0.06 -25.85 0.30
N SER A 389 0.72 -25.68 1.45
CA SER A 389 0.12 -25.04 2.61
C SER A 389 -0.19 -23.58 2.32
N GLY A 390 -1.28 -23.07 2.89
CA GLY A 390 -1.65 -21.65 2.76
C GLY A 390 -0.64 -20.72 3.41
N GLY A 391 -0.83 -19.42 3.20
CA GLY A 391 -0.17 -18.37 3.95
C GLY A 391 -0.50 -18.48 5.45
N ARG A 392 0.31 -17.83 6.28
CA ARG A 392 0.18 -17.85 7.75
C ARG A 392 -0.11 -16.45 8.27
N ALA A 393 -0.82 -16.37 9.38
CA ALA A 393 -0.88 -15.13 10.14
C ALA A 393 0.54 -14.70 10.53
N LEU A 394 0.83 -13.42 10.38
CA LEU A 394 2.12 -12.85 10.78
C LEU A 394 2.20 -12.77 12.30
N ASP A 395 3.33 -13.21 12.85
CA ASP A 395 3.67 -13.03 14.25
C ASP A 395 4.36 -11.67 14.44
N PHE A 396 3.94 -10.94 15.46
CA PHE A 396 4.49 -9.62 15.76
C PHE A 396 5.31 -9.67 17.06
N SER A 397 6.63 -9.48 16.94
CA SER A 397 7.54 -9.32 18.09
C SER A 397 7.53 -7.86 18.52
N ARG A 398 6.75 -7.55 19.55
CA ARG A 398 6.60 -6.19 20.09
C ARG A 398 6.82 -6.22 21.60
N PRO A 399 7.55 -5.22 22.15
CA PRO A 399 7.77 -5.11 23.58
C PRO A 399 6.48 -4.84 24.36
#